data_952618addca0031ea630549b702f049f
#
_entry.id   952618addca0031ea630549b702f049f
#
_cell.length_a   1.000
_cell.length_b   1.000
_cell.length_c   1.000
_cell.angle_alpha   90.00
_cell.angle_beta   90.00
_cell.angle_gamma   90.00
#
_symmetry.space_group_name_H-M   'P 1'
#
loop_
_entity.id
_entity.type
_entity.pdbx_description
1 polymer ?
#
loop_
_entity_poly.entity_id
_entity_poly.type
_entity_poly.pdbx_seq_one_letter_code
_entity_poly.pdbx_strand_id
1 'polypeptide(L)'
;MSNKLVNLRIDFAFKQLFGTKGSEDILTGFLNAILEEFLDVPIVSLQLEDPHLHKSYEDDKLSILDLLATLDNGTQINVEIQLRNTHDMIKRSLYYWSKLYTSQMQEGMPYRSLRKTITINLLDFKLFSNEEAFHTTGKLWNTRTHQVLSDDMEIHFVEIPKLVKQWREEKVNPWENAFVRWVLLLPAHEDEHLTQTLEEIAMNQDPILQKAMDKWENMSHDSSFRIAYEAREKLLLDEQAKLAHAEQEGMEKGIEQGKMQMIRGMHEIGVPLETIAKASKLSVKEVERILKLK
;
A
#
# COMPACT_ATOMS: atom_id res chain seq x y z
N MET A 1 11.39 -8.87 28.14
CA MET A 1 11.12 -8.05 26.92
C MET A 1 10.55 -8.99 25.88
N SER A 2 9.47 -8.62 25.22
CA SER A 2 8.80 -9.50 24.26
C SER A 2 9.74 -9.80 23.08
N ASN A 3 10.00 -11.08 22.86
CA ASN A 3 10.81 -11.60 21.73
C ASN A 3 10.01 -11.53 20.39
N LYS A 4 9.19 -10.50 20.22
CA LYS A 4 8.27 -10.38 19.10
C LYS A 4 8.97 -9.74 17.90
N LEU A 5 8.91 -10.40 16.75
CA LEU A 5 9.36 -9.87 15.47
C LEU A 5 8.62 -8.56 15.12
N VAL A 6 9.31 -7.59 14.52
CA VAL A 6 8.71 -6.32 14.10
C VAL A 6 7.84 -6.50 12.86
N ASN A 7 6.83 -5.65 12.72
CA ASN A 7 5.93 -5.65 11.57
C ASN A 7 6.63 -5.06 10.34
N LEU A 8 6.91 -5.89 9.34
CA LEU A 8 7.58 -5.48 8.10
C LEU A 8 6.70 -4.62 7.17
N ARG A 9 5.40 -4.50 7.44
CA ARG A 9 4.51 -3.60 6.69
C ARG A 9 4.67 -2.13 7.12
N ILE A 10 5.31 -1.87 8.26
CA ILE A 10 5.69 -0.51 8.66
C ILE A 10 6.88 -0.07 7.81
N ASP A 11 6.74 1.07 7.12
CA ASP A 11 7.71 1.63 6.19
C ASP A 11 9.15 1.67 6.73
N PHE A 12 9.31 1.99 8.01
CA PHE A 12 10.60 2.02 8.70
C PHE A 12 11.26 0.63 8.76
N ALA A 13 10.50 -0.42 9.10
CA ALA A 13 11.01 -1.78 9.14
C ALA A 13 11.25 -2.34 7.73
N PHE A 14 10.36 -2.03 6.78
CA PHE A 14 10.50 -2.38 5.38
C PHE A 14 11.79 -1.81 4.78
N LYS A 15 12.03 -0.53 4.96
CA LYS A 15 13.26 0.15 4.51
C LYS A 15 14.51 -0.43 5.16
N GLN A 16 14.43 -0.80 6.42
CA GLN A 16 15.57 -1.41 7.13
C GLN A 16 15.92 -2.79 6.56
N LEU A 17 14.90 -3.60 6.21
CA LEU A 17 15.12 -4.92 5.64
C LEU A 17 15.64 -4.86 4.21
N PHE A 18 14.98 -4.10 3.34
CA PHE A 18 15.19 -4.12 1.90
C PHE A 18 16.03 -2.96 1.35
N GLY A 19 16.02 -1.80 2.02
CA GLY A 19 16.56 -0.54 1.49
C GLY A 19 17.85 -0.06 2.13
N THR A 20 18.53 -0.87 2.92
CA THR A 20 19.83 -0.51 3.51
C THR A 20 20.97 -1.10 2.70
N LYS A 21 22.11 -0.40 2.68
CA LYS A 21 23.34 -0.89 2.04
C LYS A 21 23.69 -2.29 2.56
N GLY A 22 23.93 -3.21 1.65
CA GLY A 22 24.19 -4.63 1.94
C GLY A 22 22.93 -5.50 1.94
N SER A 23 21.76 -4.93 1.54
CA SER A 23 20.51 -5.67 1.33
C SER A 23 20.14 -5.80 -0.15
N GLU A 24 21.03 -5.41 -1.04
CA GLU A 24 20.75 -5.40 -2.49
C GLU A 24 20.37 -6.78 -3.00
N ASP A 25 20.94 -7.83 -2.46
CA ASP A 25 20.60 -9.22 -2.81
C ASP A 25 19.23 -9.64 -2.24
N ILE A 26 18.86 -9.20 -1.03
CA ILE A 26 17.54 -9.44 -0.44
C ILE A 26 16.47 -8.73 -1.29
N LEU A 27 16.70 -7.46 -1.66
CA LEU A 27 15.81 -6.73 -2.54
C LEU A 27 15.74 -7.36 -3.93
N THR A 28 16.86 -7.82 -4.48
CA THR A 28 16.90 -8.53 -5.76
C THR A 28 16.05 -9.79 -5.73
N GLY A 29 16.15 -10.61 -4.67
CA GLY A 29 15.32 -11.80 -4.49
C GLY A 29 13.83 -11.47 -4.41
N PHE A 30 13.48 -10.45 -3.63
CA PHE A 30 12.11 -9.97 -3.51
C PHE A 30 11.53 -9.46 -4.86
N LEU A 31 12.29 -8.64 -5.59
CA LEU A 31 11.86 -8.10 -6.88
C LEU A 31 11.76 -9.19 -7.96
N ASN A 32 12.71 -10.13 -8.00
CA ASN A 32 12.63 -11.28 -8.90
C ASN A 32 11.38 -12.11 -8.64
N ALA A 33 11.01 -12.31 -7.37
CA ALA A 33 9.82 -13.06 -7.03
C ALA A 33 8.52 -12.34 -7.49
N ILE A 34 8.42 -11.02 -7.31
CA ILE A 34 7.22 -10.27 -7.71
C ILE A 34 7.12 -10.10 -9.22
N LEU A 35 8.25 -9.93 -9.90
CA LEU A 35 8.31 -9.58 -11.32
C LEU A 35 8.63 -10.77 -12.22
N GLU A 36 8.66 -12.01 -11.71
CA GLU A 36 9.03 -13.22 -12.45
C GLU A 36 8.33 -13.34 -13.82
N GLU A 37 7.02 -13.08 -13.85
CA GLU A 37 6.20 -13.17 -15.06
C GLU A 37 6.33 -11.94 -15.99
N PHE A 38 7.03 -10.89 -15.56
CA PHE A 38 7.09 -9.57 -16.21
C PHE A 38 8.49 -9.21 -16.70
N LEU A 39 9.48 -10.02 -16.37
CA LEU A 39 10.87 -9.84 -16.77
C LEU A 39 11.27 -10.93 -17.77
N ASP A 40 11.88 -10.51 -18.88
CA ASP A 40 12.44 -11.46 -19.87
C ASP A 40 13.63 -12.24 -19.30
N VAL A 41 14.37 -11.63 -18.38
CA VAL A 41 15.52 -12.21 -17.67
C VAL A 41 15.49 -11.76 -16.20
N PRO A 42 15.87 -12.64 -15.27
CA PRO A 42 15.96 -12.29 -13.86
C PRO A 42 16.92 -11.10 -13.61
N ILE A 43 16.60 -10.31 -12.60
CA ILE A 43 17.47 -9.25 -12.09
C ILE A 43 18.72 -9.92 -11.49
N VAL A 44 19.90 -9.57 -12.00
CA VAL A 44 21.17 -10.08 -11.49
C VAL A 44 21.75 -9.15 -10.43
N SER A 45 21.66 -7.85 -10.68
CA SER A 45 22.12 -6.81 -9.75
C SER A 45 21.23 -5.57 -9.85
N LEU A 46 21.22 -4.79 -8.79
CA LEU A 46 20.55 -3.50 -8.72
C LEU A 46 21.37 -2.54 -7.86
N GLN A 47 21.13 -1.26 -8.04
CA GLN A 47 21.65 -0.19 -7.20
C GLN A 47 20.50 0.45 -6.44
N LEU A 48 20.66 0.57 -5.11
CA LEU A 48 19.74 1.37 -4.29
C LEU A 48 20.02 2.85 -4.52
N GLU A 49 18.97 3.60 -4.78
CA GLU A 49 19.02 5.04 -5.04
C GLU A 49 18.49 5.84 -3.86
N ASP A 50 18.77 7.15 -3.84
CA ASP A 50 18.14 8.06 -2.88
C ASP A 50 16.64 8.16 -3.19
N PRO A 51 15.76 7.78 -2.24
CA PRO A 51 14.33 7.79 -2.45
C PRO A 51 13.71 9.21 -2.49
N HIS A 52 14.50 10.26 -2.26
CA HIS A 52 14.03 11.63 -2.31
C HIS A 52 13.93 12.14 -3.75
N LEU A 53 12.71 12.29 -4.25
CA LEU A 53 12.48 12.89 -5.55
C LEU A 53 12.69 14.42 -5.46
N HIS A 54 13.57 14.92 -6.32
CA HIS A 54 13.85 16.35 -6.38
C HIS A 54 12.58 17.14 -6.72
N LYS A 55 12.40 18.28 -6.04
CA LYS A 55 11.41 19.28 -6.41
C LYS A 55 11.89 19.99 -7.67
N SER A 56 11.06 20.04 -8.70
CA SER A 56 11.34 20.83 -9.91
C SER A 56 11.11 22.32 -9.67
N TYR A 57 10.18 22.64 -8.73
CA TYR A 57 9.85 24.00 -8.29
C TYR A 57 9.70 24.06 -6.77
N GLU A 58 9.85 25.24 -6.16
CA GLU A 58 9.74 25.44 -4.70
C GLU A 58 8.38 24.95 -4.14
N ASP A 59 7.31 25.14 -4.89
CA ASP A 59 5.94 24.76 -4.52
C ASP A 59 5.59 23.29 -4.82
N ASP A 60 6.51 22.53 -5.41
CA ASP A 60 6.27 21.11 -5.68
C ASP A 60 6.09 20.31 -4.36
N LYS A 61 5.12 19.39 -4.38
CA LYS A 61 4.93 18.43 -3.29
C LYS A 61 6.21 17.63 -3.09
N LEU A 62 6.79 17.70 -1.89
CA LEU A 62 7.89 16.81 -1.51
C LEU A 62 7.42 15.36 -1.63
N SER A 63 8.09 14.59 -2.46
CA SER A 63 7.80 13.17 -2.67
C SER A 63 9.00 12.36 -2.21
N ILE A 64 8.78 11.50 -1.22
CA ILE A 64 9.77 10.56 -0.71
C ILE A 64 9.20 9.19 -0.97
N LEU A 65 9.92 8.40 -1.76
CA LEU A 65 9.57 7.01 -2.07
C LEU A 65 9.98 6.11 -0.90
N ASP A 66 9.38 4.94 -0.80
CA ASP A 66 9.82 3.99 0.22
C ASP A 66 11.14 3.31 -0.19
N LEU A 67 11.21 2.78 -1.40
CA LEU A 67 12.44 2.23 -1.98
C LEU A 67 12.55 2.62 -3.46
N LEU A 68 13.74 2.98 -3.87
CA LEU A 68 14.08 3.22 -5.26
C LEU A 68 15.31 2.40 -5.64
N ALA A 69 15.22 1.64 -6.72
CA ALA A 69 16.31 0.86 -7.27
C ALA A 69 16.44 1.07 -8.78
N THR A 70 17.67 1.04 -9.26
CA THR A 70 18.00 1.07 -10.70
C THR A 70 18.67 -0.24 -11.08
N LEU A 71 18.16 -0.89 -12.12
CA LEU A 71 18.73 -2.11 -12.69
C LEU A 71 19.87 -1.79 -13.67
N ASP A 72 20.68 -2.79 -14.01
CA ASP A 72 21.82 -2.64 -14.94
C ASP A 72 21.41 -2.13 -16.34
N ASN A 73 20.20 -2.42 -16.78
CA ASN A 73 19.65 -1.92 -18.06
C ASN A 73 19.05 -0.49 -17.95
N GLY A 74 19.15 0.13 -16.78
CA GLY A 74 18.60 1.46 -16.48
C GLY A 74 17.13 1.48 -16.11
N THR A 75 16.43 0.33 -16.03
CA THR A 75 15.06 0.27 -15.51
C THR A 75 15.02 0.75 -14.08
N GLN A 76 14.10 1.66 -13.78
CA GLN A 76 13.89 2.15 -12.43
C GLN A 76 12.69 1.47 -11.78
N ILE A 77 12.86 1.01 -10.54
CA ILE A 77 11.82 0.33 -9.77
C ILE A 77 11.60 1.10 -8.48
N ASN A 78 10.36 1.58 -8.31
CA ASN A 78 9.86 2.13 -7.05
C ASN A 78 9.02 1.07 -6.34
N VAL A 79 9.28 0.85 -5.04
CA VAL A 79 8.44 0.01 -4.19
C VAL A 79 7.87 0.86 -3.07
N GLU A 80 6.55 0.87 -2.96
CA GLU A 80 5.77 1.58 -1.94
C GLU A 80 5.05 0.57 -1.04
N ILE A 81 5.05 0.79 0.27
CA ILE A 81 4.23 0.02 1.19
C ILE A 81 3.21 0.93 1.87
N GLN A 82 1.93 0.53 1.83
CA GLN A 82 0.82 1.36 2.30
C GLN A 82 -0.09 0.57 3.24
N LEU A 83 -0.19 1.05 4.47
CA LEU A 83 -1.01 0.42 5.51
C LEU A 83 -2.50 0.76 5.39
N ARG A 84 -2.85 1.79 4.59
CA ARG A 84 -4.21 2.35 4.56
C ARG A 84 -4.64 2.80 3.20
N ASN A 85 -5.93 2.61 2.94
CA ASN A 85 -6.59 3.15 1.78
C ASN A 85 -7.00 4.62 2.03
N THR A 86 -6.29 5.55 1.41
CA THR A 86 -6.65 6.98 1.38
C THR A 86 -7.58 7.33 0.21
N HIS A 87 -8.10 6.31 -0.49
CA HIS A 87 -8.99 6.41 -1.66
C HIS A 87 -8.41 7.14 -2.88
N ASP A 88 -7.11 7.36 -2.90
CA ASP A 88 -6.38 8.03 -3.99
C ASP A 88 -5.19 7.20 -4.51
N MET A 89 -5.07 5.94 -4.09
CA MET A 89 -3.88 5.11 -4.32
C MET A 89 -3.48 5.01 -5.80
N ILE A 90 -4.45 4.85 -6.71
CA ILE A 90 -4.17 4.79 -8.16
C ILE A 90 -3.58 6.12 -8.66
N LYS A 91 -4.16 7.25 -8.24
CA LYS A 91 -3.66 8.59 -8.61
C LYS A 91 -2.27 8.85 -8.03
N ARG A 92 -2.05 8.40 -6.79
CA ARG A 92 -0.75 8.50 -6.11
C ARG A 92 0.32 7.69 -6.83
N SER A 93 0.03 6.46 -7.22
CA SER A 93 0.94 5.61 -7.99
C SER A 93 1.30 6.21 -9.34
N LEU A 94 0.30 6.74 -10.08
CA LEU A 94 0.51 7.44 -11.34
C LEU A 94 1.39 8.70 -11.15
N TYR A 95 1.16 9.46 -10.08
CA TYR A 95 1.94 10.65 -9.78
C TYR A 95 3.40 10.31 -9.50
N TYR A 96 3.67 9.29 -8.65
CA TYR A 96 5.03 8.86 -8.34
C TYR A 96 5.73 8.26 -9.56
N TRP A 97 5.03 7.43 -10.33
CA TRP A 97 5.54 6.92 -11.58
C TRP A 97 5.94 8.06 -12.54
N SER A 98 5.07 9.04 -12.74
CA SER A 98 5.33 10.16 -13.65
C SER A 98 6.51 11.03 -13.19
N LYS A 99 6.61 11.31 -11.89
CA LYS A 99 7.75 12.03 -11.31
C LYS A 99 9.06 11.27 -11.51
N LEU A 100 9.05 9.97 -11.25
CA LEU A 100 10.23 9.13 -11.45
C LEU A 100 10.61 9.02 -12.93
N TYR A 101 9.64 8.82 -13.81
CA TYR A 101 9.88 8.76 -15.25
C TYR A 101 10.44 10.06 -15.80
N THR A 102 9.88 11.20 -15.41
CA THR A 102 10.34 12.51 -15.86
C THR A 102 11.67 12.92 -15.24
N SER A 103 12.02 12.46 -14.04
CA SER A 103 13.31 12.76 -13.39
C SER A 103 14.53 12.21 -14.14
N GLN A 104 14.32 11.25 -15.04
CA GLN A 104 15.37 10.71 -15.91
C GLN A 104 15.82 11.70 -16.99
N MET A 105 15.03 12.74 -17.27
CA MET A 105 15.30 13.69 -18.34
C MET A 105 16.02 14.95 -17.84
N GLN A 106 17.03 15.36 -18.60
CA GLN A 106 17.70 16.65 -18.46
C GLN A 106 17.58 17.42 -19.76
N GLU A 107 17.78 18.74 -19.71
CA GLU A 107 17.75 19.61 -20.87
C GLU A 107 18.71 19.11 -21.98
N GLY A 108 18.20 19.00 -23.20
CA GLY A 108 18.98 18.53 -24.36
C GLY A 108 19.06 17.01 -24.53
N MET A 109 18.56 16.22 -23.58
CA MET A 109 18.53 14.74 -23.74
C MET A 109 17.43 14.30 -24.72
N PRO A 110 17.69 13.30 -25.58
CA PRO A 110 16.68 12.75 -26.49
C PRO A 110 15.71 11.85 -25.71
N TYR A 111 14.40 11.87 -26.03
CA TYR A 111 13.38 11.01 -25.39
C TYR A 111 13.69 9.51 -25.44
N ARG A 112 14.45 9.04 -26.42
CA ARG A 112 14.91 7.64 -26.50
C ARG A 112 15.84 7.19 -25.35
N SER A 113 16.34 8.13 -24.56
CA SER A 113 17.15 7.81 -23.36
C SER A 113 16.32 7.45 -22.14
N LEU A 114 15.01 7.73 -22.17
CA LEU A 114 14.09 7.28 -21.12
C LEU A 114 14.11 5.76 -21.00
N ARG A 115 14.03 5.28 -19.77
CA ARG A 115 14.04 3.85 -19.43
C ARG A 115 12.72 3.48 -18.77
N LYS A 116 12.38 2.21 -18.89
CA LYS A 116 11.22 1.62 -18.23
C LYS A 116 11.19 2.01 -16.76
N THR A 117 10.02 2.36 -16.26
CA THR A 117 9.77 2.65 -14.85
C THR A 117 8.66 1.75 -14.35
N ILE A 118 8.96 1.01 -13.28
CA ILE A 118 8.05 0.07 -12.63
C ILE A 118 7.71 0.63 -11.25
N THR A 119 6.42 0.66 -10.90
CA THR A 119 5.97 0.99 -9.54
C THR A 119 5.26 -0.21 -8.94
N ILE A 120 5.73 -0.67 -7.79
CA ILE A 120 5.15 -1.78 -7.03
C ILE A 120 4.53 -1.21 -5.76
N ASN A 121 3.23 -1.38 -5.61
CA ASN A 121 2.48 -0.94 -4.43
C ASN A 121 2.07 -2.16 -3.61
N LEU A 122 2.64 -2.29 -2.42
CA LEU A 122 2.31 -3.32 -1.43
C LEU A 122 1.24 -2.74 -0.50
N LEU A 123 0.04 -3.29 -0.56
CA LEU A 123 -1.14 -2.72 0.10
C LEU A 123 -1.62 -3.62 1.24
N ASP A 124 -1.67 -3.08 2.45
CA ASP A 124 -2.26 -3.75 3.62
C ASP A 124 -3.79 -3.51 3.71
N PHE A 125 -4.43 -3.32 2.57
CA PHE A 125 -5.86 -3.15 2.42
C PHE A 125 -6.33 -3.66 1.05
N LYS A 126 -7.66 -3.82 0.90
CA LYS A 126 -8.28 -4.18 -0.38
C LYS A 126 -8.57 -2.91 -1.19
N LEU A 127 -7.94 -2.80 -2.38
CA LEU A 127 -8.14 -1.70 -3.33
C LEU A 127 -9.23 -2.06 -4.35
N PHE A 128 -9.17 -3.27 -4.92
CA PHE A 128 -10.10 -3.77 -5.94
C PHE A 128 -11.08 -4.76 -5.32
N SER A 129 -12.16 -4.23 -4.72
CA SER A 129 -13.10 -5.04 -3.90
C SER A 129 -13.84 -6.13 -4.69
N ASN A 130 -14.01 -5.95 -6.00
CA ASN A 130 -14.75 -6.87 -6.87
C ASN A 130 -13.86 -7.97 -7.50
N GLU A 131 -12.56 -7.95 -7.20
CA GLU A 131 -11.59 -8.91 -7.74
C GLU A 131 -11.05 -9.79 -6.62
N GLU A 132 -10.93 -11.09 -6.88
CA GLU A 132 -10.31 -12.03 -5.94
C GLU A 132 -8.78 -12.06 -6.06
N ALA A 133 -8.24 -11.69 -7.21
CA ALA A 133 -6.80 -11.64 -7.43
C ALA A 133 -6.13 -10.71 -6.42
N PHE A 134 -5.05 -11.18 -5.81
CA PHE A 134 -4.25 -10.38 -4.87
C PHE A 134 -3.21 -9.51 -5.58
N HIS A 135 -2.95 -9.77 -6.86
CA HIS A 135 -2.01 -9.02 -7.69
C HIS A 135 -2.72 -8.50 -8.94
N THR A 136 -2.64 -7.20 -9.15
CA THR A 136 -3.21 -6.51 -10.31
C THR A 136 -2.11 -5.68 -10.97
N THR A 137 -2.01 -5.73 -12.29
CA THR A 137 -1.02 -5.00 -13.07
C THR A 137 -1.68 -4.00 -14.02
N GLY A 138 -1.08 -2.83 -14.15
CA GLY A 138 -1.48 -1.79 -15.08
C GLY A 138 -0.37 -1.51 -16.10
N LYS A 139 -0.73 -1.52 -17.39
CA LYS A 139 0.14 -1.16 -18.53
C LYS A 139 -0.57 -0.21 -19.47
N LEU A 140 0.16 0.47 -20.34
CA LEU A 140 -0.41 1.36 -21.35
C LEU A 140 -0.85 0.55 -22.58
N TRP A 141 -2.15 0.52 -22.85
CA TRP A 141 -2.77 -0.29 -23.91
C TRP A 141 -3.38 0.56 -25.01
N ASN A 142 -3.29 0.06 -26.25
CA ASN A 142 -4.12 0.53 -27.34
C ASN A 142 -5.53 -0.06 -27.19
N THR A 143 -6.51 0.79 -26.94
CA THR A 143 -7.90 0.37 -26.69
C THR A 143 -8.61 -0.26 -27.88
N ARG A 144 -8.09 -0.07 -29.11
CA ARG A 144 -8.67 -0.66 -30.34
C ARG A 144 -8.05 -2.02 -30.67
N THR A 145 -6.73 -2.14 -30.56
CA THR A 145 -6.01 -3.36 -30.97
C THR A 145 -5.78 -4.32 -29.80
N HIS A 146 -6.04 -3.88 -28.57
CA HIS A 146 -5.75 -4.61 -27.32
C HIS A 146 -4.28 -5.07 -27.23
N GLN A 147 -3.37 -4.25 -27.74
CA GLN A 147 -1.92 -4.48 -27.66
C GLN A 147 -1.28 -3.47 -26.73
N VAL A 148 -0.18 -3.84 -26.08
CA VAL A 148 0.64 -2.93 -25.30
C VAL A 148 1.13 -1.81 -26.22
N LEU A 149 0.91 -0.55 -25.83
CA LEU A 149 1.32 0.63 -26.58
C LEU A 149 2.77 1.01 -26.30
N SER A 150 3.21 0.84 -25.06
CA SER A 150 4.58 1.04 -24.59
C SER A 150 4.82 0.18 -23.35
N ASP A 151 6.01 -0.39 -23.25
CA ASP A 151 6.48 -1.13 -22.06
C ASP A 151 7.17 -0.22 -21.02
N ASP A 152 7.25 1.08 -21.28
CA ASP A 152 7.91 2.03 -20.37
C ASP A 152 7.17 2.18 -19.03
N MET A 153 5.85 1.93 -19.04
CA MET A 153 4.99 2.06 -17.86
C MET A 153 4.50 0.70 -17.38
N GLU A 154 4.80 0.40 -16.11
CA GLU A 154 4.26 -0.78 -15.45
C GLU A 154 3.97 -0.46 -13.98
N ILE A 155 2.74 -0.74 -13.53
CA ILE A 155 2.30 -0.49 -12.16
C ILE A 155 1.69 -1.78 -11.60
N HIS A 156 2.19 -2.21 -10.44
CA HIS A 156 1.71 -3.37 -9.71
C HIS A 156 1.01 -2.94 -8.43
N PHE A 157 -0.11 -3.58 -8.13
CA PHE A 157 -0.82 -3.49 -6.86
C PHE A 157 -0.90 -4.89 -6.26
N VAL A 158 -0.27 -5.08 -5.10
CA VAL A 158 -0.25 -6.34 -4.37
C VAL A 158 -1.04 -6.18 -3.08
N GLU A 159 -2.22 -6.78 -3.00
CA GLU A 159 -3.16 -6.65 -1.89
C GLU A 159 -2.91 -7.77 -0.85
N ILE A 160 -2.05 -7.50 0.13
CA ILE A 160 -1.60 -8.45 1.16
C ILE A 160 -2.78 -9.16 1.86
N PRO A 161 -3.89 -8.49 2.26
CA PRO A 161 -5.00 -9.17 2.93
C PRO A 161 -5.71 -10.22 2.07
N LYS A 162 -5.71 -10.05 0.73
CA LYS A 162 -6.26 -11.07 -0.18
C LYS A 162 -5.35 -12.29 -0.25
N LEU A 163 -4.03 -12.08 -0.30
CA LEU A 163 -3.06 -13.15 -0.31
C LEU A 163 -3.09 -13.96 0.99
N VAL A 164 -3.11 -13.29 2.15
CA VAL A 164 -3.24 -13.94 3.47
C VAL A 164 -4.52 -14.77 3.56
N LYS A 165 -5.64 -14.25 3.03
CA LYS A 165 -6.90 -15.00 2.96
C LYS A 165 -6.74 -16.25 2.11
N GLN A 166 -6.16 -16.14 0.91
CA GLN A 166 -5.97 -17.28 0.00
C GLN A 166 -5.01 -18.32 0.59
N TRP A 167 -3.97 -17.91 1.31
CA TRP A 167 -3.09 -18.81 2.02
C TRP A 167 -3.84 -19.60 3.13
N ARG A 168 -4.64 -18.91 3.95
CA ARG A 168 -5.46 -19.55 4.99
C ARG A 168 -6.53 -20.49 4.42
N GLU A 169 -6.98 -20.25 3.20
CA GLU A 169 -7.91 -21.09 2.46
C GLU A 169 -7.18 -22.19 1.63
N GLU A 170 -5.85 -22.36 1.79
CA GLU A 170 -5.00 -23.32 1.08
C GLU A 170 -5.07 -23.19 -0.46
N LYS A 171 -5.43 -21.99 -0.97
CA LYS A 171 -5.52 -21.71 -2.40
C LYS A 171 -4.18 -21.35 -3.04
N VAL A 172 -3.18 -20.99 -2.23
CA VAL A 172 -1.82 -20.66 -2.65
C VAL A 172 -0.81 -21.39 -1.77
N ASN A 173 0.31 -21.79 -2.37
CA ASN A 173 1.35 -22.55 -1.70
C ASN A 173 2.69 -21.79 -1.73
N PRO A 174 3.22 -21.32 -0.59
CA PRO A 174 4.50 -20.59 -0.54
C PRO A 174 5.71 -21.50 -0.87
N TRP A 175 5.58 -22.82 -0.75
CA TRP A 175 6.62 -23.75 -1.16
C TRP A 175 6.87 -23.74 -2.67
N GLU A 176 5.82 -23.63 -3.44
CA GLU A 176 5.85 -23.71 -4.90
C GLU A 176 6.01 -22.35 -5.59
N ASN A 177 5.57 -21.27 -4.94
CA ASN A 177 5.50 -19.94 -5.54
C ASN A 177 6.35 -18.93 -4.76
N ALA A 178 7.40 -18.43 -5.40
CA ALA A 178 8.31 -17.45 -4.83
C ALA A 178 7.60 -16.13 -4.50
N PHE A 179 6.73 -15.63 -5.37
CA PHE A 179 5.94 -14.42 -5.13
C PHE A 179 5.12 -14.54 -3.84
N VAL A 180 4.40 -15.66 -3.70
CA VAL A 180 3.56 -15.92 -2.52
C VAL A 180 4.40 -15.88 -1.24
N ARG A 181 5.54 -16.61 -1.18
CA ARG A 181 6.35 -16.67 0.04
C ARG A 181 6.99 -15.33 0.41
N TRP A 182 7.49 -14.58 -0.57
CA TRP A 182 8.11 -13.29 -0.32
C TRP A 182 7.14 -12.22 0.14
N VAL A 183 5.90 -12.21 -0.39
CA VAL A 183 4.88 -11.26 0.07
C VAL A 183 4.30 -11.69 1.42
N LEU A 184 4.14 -13.00 1.67
CA LEU A 184 3.71 -13.52 2.97
C LEU A 184 4.72 -13.26 4.10
N LEU A 185 5.98 -13.02 3.80
CA LEU A 185 6.98 -12.58 4.79
C LEU A 185 6.55 -11.28 5.49
N LEU A 186 5.89 -10.36 4.78
CA LEU A 186 5.52 -9.05 5.33
C LEU A 186 4.53 -9.13 6.50
N PRO A 187 3.46 -9.94 6.47
CA PRO A 187 2.54 -10.14 7.58
C PRO A 187 2.94 -11.28 8.53
N ALA A 188 4.04 -12.01 8.29
CA ALA A 188 4.37 -13.25 9.01
C ALA A 188 4.47 -13.10 10.54
N HIS A 189 4.86 -11.91 11.05
CA HIS A 189 4.93 -11.63 12.49
C HIS A 189 3.60 -11.78 13.23
N GLU A 190 2.46 -11.85 12.53
CA GLU A 190 1.11 -12.02 13.10
C GLU A 190 0.71 -13.49 13.24
N ASP A 191 1.43 -14.40 12.59
CA ASP A 191 1.04 -15.80 12.46
C ASP A 191 2.27 -16.70 12.62
N GLU A 192 2.38 -17.39 13.77
CA GLU A 192 3.51 -18.24 14.12
C GLU A 192 3.65 -19.41 13.15
N HIS A 193 2.54 -20.02 12.71
CA HIS A 193 2.56 -21.09 11.74
C HIS A 193 3.11 -20.63 10.38
N LEU A 194 2.71 -19.43 9.94
CA LEU A 194 3.25 -18.82 8.73
C LEU A 194 4.76 -18.59 8.85
N THR A 195 5.20 -18.01 9.98
CA THR A 195 6.63 -17.75 10.24
C THR A 195 7.42 -19.05 10.16
N GLN A 196 7.00 -20.12 10.86
CA GLN A 196 7.65 -21.43 10.83
C GLN A 196 7.69 -22.02 9.42
N THR A 197 6.59 -21.92 8.68
CA THR A 197 6.54 -22.40 7.28
C THR A 197 7.58 -21.66 6.41
N LEU A 198 7.71 -20.35 6.56
CA LEU A 198 8.69 -19.57 5.80
C LEU A 198 10.12 -19.89 6.23
N GLU A 199 10.39 -20.14 7.51
CA GLU A 199 11.69 -20.59 8.02
C GLU A 199 12.09 -21.96 7.39
N GLU A 200 11.16 -22.91 7.35
CA GLU A 200 11.40 -24.21 6.72
C GLU A 200 11.72 -24.07 5.21
N ILE A 201 10.96 -23.22 4.49
CA ILE A 201 11.21 -22.94 3.07
C ILE A 201 12.57 -22.28 2.88
N ALA A 202 12.89 -21.29 3.69
CA ALA A 202 14.16 -20.58 3.65
C ALA A 202 15.35 -21.52 3.82
N MET A 203 15.31 -22.37 4.83
CA MET A 203 16.36 -23.34 5.12
C MET A 203 16.53 -24.40 4.01
N ASN A 204 15.44 -24.82 3.36
CA ASN A 204 15.49 -25.95 2.43
C ASN A 204 15.68 -25.56 0.97
N GLN A 205 15.20 -24.35 0.53
CA GLN A 205 15.20 -24.05 -0.90
C GLN A 205 15.42 -22.58 -1.28
N ASP A 206 15.40 -21.63 -0.33
CA ASP A 206 15.52 -20.19 -0.66
C ASP A 206 16.56 -19.50 0.24
N PRO A 207 17.88 -19.58 -0.11
CA PRO A 207 18.94 -19.00 0.70
C PRO A 207 18.84 -17.46 0.84
N ILE A 208 18.21 -16.78 -0.11
CA ILE A 208 18.03 -15.32 -0.04
C ILE A 208 16.91 -14.99 0.93
N LEU A 209 15.81 -15.76 0.93
CA LEU A 209 14.77 -15.65 1.95
C LEU A 209 15.36 -15.93 3.35
N GLN A 210 16.25 -16.94 3.50
CA GLN A 210 16.93 -17.21 4.77
C GLN A 210 17.69 -15.97 5.24
N LYS A 211 18.46 -15.34 4.37
CA LYS A 211 19.18 -14.11 4.69
C LYS A 211 18.26 -12.96 5.09
N ALA A 212 17.09 -12.85 4.43
CA ALA A 212 16.07 -11.88 4.79
C ALA A 212 15.49 -12.13 6.19
N MET A 213 15.19 -13.38 6.52
CA MET A 213 14.64 -13.78 7.82
C MET A 213 15.68 -13.60 8.95
N ASP A 214 16.92 -13.99 8.72
CA ASP A 214 18.03 -13.76 9.68
C ASP A 214 18.20 -12.25 9.96
N LYS A 215 18.15 -11.43 8.93
CA LYS A 215 18.22 -9.97 9.08
C LYS A 215 17.00 -9.42 9.82
N TRP A 216 15.80 -9.93 9.52
CA TRP A 216 14.57 -9.54 10.21
C TRP A 216 14.61 -9.88 11.69
N GLU A 217 15.07 -11.08 12.06
CA GLU A 217 15.26 -11.49 13.44
C GLU A 217 16.28 -10.60 14.15
N ASN A 218 17.47 -10.41 13.54
CA ASN A 218 18.53 -9.59 14.10
C ASN A 218 18.06 -8.14 14.36
N MET A 219 17.41 -7.50 13.40
CA MET A 219 16.90 -6.14 13.59
C MET A 219 15.78 -6.08 14.62
N SER A 220 14.97 -7.14 14.74
CA SER A 220 13.90 -7.23 15.75
C SER A 220 14.45 -7.33 17.17
N HIS A 221 15.68 -7.81 17.36
CA HIS A 221 16.37 -7.91 18.63
C HIS A 221 17.30 -6.74 18.92
N ASP A 222 17.64 -5.93 17.93
CA ASP A 222 18.46 -4.73 18.14
C ASP A 222 17.71 -3.66 18.94
N SER A 223 18.25 -3.27 20.09
CA SER A 223 17.60 -2.35 21.02
C SER A 223 17.46 -0.95 20.45
N SER A 224 18.43 -0.47 19.67
CA SER A 224 18.42 0.87 19.07
C SER A 224 17.36 0.95 17.99
N PHE A 225 17.29 -0.07 17.14
CA PHE A 225 16.28 -0.20 16.10
C PHE A 225 14.88 -0.29 16.71
N ARG A 226 14.70 -1.10 17.76
CA ARG A 226 13.39 -1.23 18.43
C ARG A 226 12.86 0.07 18.98
N ILE A 227 13.68 0.88 19.63
CA ILE A 227 13.26 2.19 20.14
C ILE A 227 12.75 3.08 19.00
N ALA A 228 13.46 3.13 17.86
CA ALA A 228 13.06 3.92 16.70
C ALA A 228 11.78 3.35 16.04
N TYR A 229 11.70 2.02 15.93
CA TYR A 229 10.53 1.32 15.40
C TYR A 229 9.27 1.58 16.25
N GLU A 230 9.36 1.42 17.57
CA GLU A 230 8.22 1.64 18.50
C GLU A 230 7.76 3.11 18.48
N ALA A 231 8.69 4.05 18.33
CA ALA A 231 8.33 5.46 18.14
C ALA A 231 7.56 5.68 16.81
N ARG A 232 7.99 5.05 15.72
CA ARG A 232 7.30 5.12 14.42
C ARG A 232 5.95 4.44 14.45
N GLU A 233 5.87 3.24 15.02
CA GLU A 233 4.62 2.49 15.20
C GLU A 233 3.60 3.30 16.00
N LYS A 234 4.03 3.91 17.10
CA LYS A 234 3.16 4.78 17.92
C LYS A 234 2.62 5.96 17.10
N LEU A 235 3.46 6.65 16.33
CA LEU A 235 3.00 7.75 15.48
C LEU A 235 1.93 7.29 14.49
N LEU A 236 2.10 6.12 13.87
CA LEU A 236 1.13 5.54 12.96
C LEU A 236 -0.19 5.18 13.66
N LEU A 237 -0.13 4.62 14.86
CA LEU A 237 -1.32 4.31 15.67
C LEU A 237 -2.07 5.57 16.10
N ASP A 238 -1.35 6.62 16.53
CA ASP A 238 -1.93 7.91 16.90
C ASP A 238 -2.62 8.60 15.70
N GLU A 239 -2.00 8.53 14.52
CA GLU A 239 -2.61 9.03 13.27
C GLU A 239 -3.86 8.21 12.93
N GLN A 240 -3.81 6.89 13.15
CA GLN A 240 -4.95 6.01 12.95
C GLN A 240 -6.12 6.39 13.85
N ALA A 241 -5.88 6.58 15.10
CA ALA A 241 -6.92 6.94 16.04
C ALA A 241 -7.58 8.28 15.69
N LYS A 242 -6.77 9.28 15.27
CA LYS A 242 -7.29 10.59 14.83
C LYS A 242 -8.19 10.50 13.60
N LEU A 243 -7.79 9.71 12.61
CA LEU A 243 -8.59 9.53 11.38
C LEU A 243 -9.89 8.78 11.66
N ALA A 244 -9.83 7.69 12.44
CA ALA A 244 -11.02 6.93 12.82
C ALA A 244 -12.02 7.81 13.60
N HIS A 245 -11.52 8.66 14.50
CA HIS A 245 -12.36 9.62 15.23
C HIS A 245 -12.99 10.65 14.27
N ALA A 246 -12.23 11.19 13.33
CA ALA A 246 -12.73 12.16 12.35
C ALA A 246 -13.79 11.54 11.40
N GLU A 247 -13.59 10.28 10.98
CA GLU A 247 -14.57 9.53 10.20
C GLU A 247 -15.86 9.30 10.97
N GLN A 248 -15.76 8.89 12.24
CA GLN A 248 -16.92 8.69 13.10
C GLN A 248 -17.70 9.99 13.31
N GLU A 249 -17.01 11.09 13.66
CA GLU A 249 -17.65 12.42 13.76
C GLU A 249 -18.30 12.86 12.45
N GLY A 250 -17.63 12.64 11.32
CA GLY A 250 -18.17 12.96 10.00
C GLY A 250 -19.44 12.16 9.68
N MET A 251 -19.44 10.87 10.01
CA MET A 251 -20.60 9.99 9.83
C MET A 251 -21.77 10.42 10.71
N GLU A 252 -21.52 10.70 11.99
CA GLU A 252 -22.55 11.17 12.92
C GLU A 252 -23.17 12.49 12.46
N LYS A 253 -22.33 13.47 12.07
CA LYS A 253 -22.78 14.76 11.51
C LYS A 253 -23.55 14.58 10.20
N GLY A 254 -23.11 13.66 9.33
CA GLY A 254 -23.80 13.34 8.07
C GLY A 254 -25.18 12.73 8.29
N ILE A 255 -25.30 11.79 9.24
CA ILE A 255 -26.59 11.19 9.63
C ILE A 255 -27.53 12.26 10.20
N GLU A 256 -27.05 13.14 11.08
CA GLU A 256 -27.82 14.22 11.66
C GLU A 256 -28.30 15.21 10.59
N GLN A 257 -27.43 15.65 9.70
CA GLN A 257 -27.77 16.54 8.60
C GLN A 257 -28.80 15.89 7.64
N GLY A 258 -28.60 14.62 7.27
CA GLY A 258 -29.55 13.88 6.44
C GLY A 258 -30.91 13.76 7.09
N LYS A 259 -30.94 13.52 8.40
CA LYS A 259 -32.20 13.49 9.18
C LYS A 259 -32.89 14.85 9.18
N MET A 260 -32.17 15.94 9.38
CA MET A 260 -32.71 17.30 9.31
C MET A 260 -33.27 17.63 7.91
N GLN A 261 -32.53 17.26 6.84
CA GLN A 261 -32.99 17.48 5.47
C GLN A 261 -34.28 16.69 5.17
N MET A 262 -34.35 15.42 5.60
CA MET A 262 -35.53 14.59 5.44
C MET A 262 -36.77 15.20 6.16
N ILE A 263 -36.57 15.67 7.40
CA ILE A 263 -37.66 16.33 8.19
C ILE A 263 -38.14 17.57 7.47
N ARG A 264 -37.25 18.42 6.96
CA ARG A 264 -37.62 19.63 6.20
C ARG A 264 -38.35 19.27 4.91
N GLY A 265 -37.84 18.33 4.13
CA GLY A 265 -38.45 17.88 2.89
C GLY A 265 -39.86 17.30 3.11
N MET A 266 -40.08 16.49 4.17
CA MET A 266 -41.39 15.99 4.52
C MET A 266 -42.37 17.11 4.90
N HIS A 267 -41.91 18.12 5.63
CA HIS A 267 -42.73 19.27 6.00
C HIS A 267 -43.13 20.12 4.79
N GLU A 268 -42.16 20.37 3.86
CA GLU A 268 -42.39 21.14 2.63
C GLU A 268 -43.45 20.52 1.71
N ILE A 269 -43.54 19.18 1.68
CA ILE A 269 -44.60 18.46 0.92
C ILE A 269 -45.89 18.24 1.71
N GLY A 270 -46.03 18.86 2.90
CA GLY A 270 -47.26 18.88 3.68
C GLY A 270 -47.52 17.64 4.54
N VAL A 271 -46.48 16.84 4.87
CA VAL A 271 -46.65 15.69 5.79
C VAL A 271 -46.93 16.20 7.20
N PRO A 272 -47.94 15.66 7.92
CA PRO A 272 -48.28 16.06 9.30
C PRO A 272 -47.12 15.87 10.27
N LEU A 273 -46.92 16.79 11.23
CA LEU A 273 -45.82 16.79 12.19
C LEU A 273 -45.75 15.48 13.01
N GLU A 274 -46.87 14.90 13.37
CA GLU A 274 -46.94 13.62 14.09
C GLU A 274 -46.35 12.46 13.24
N THR A 275 -46.61 12.48 11.94
CA THR A 275 -46.07 11.48 10.99
C THR A 275 -44.57 11.65 10.80
N ILE A 276 -44.10 12.90 10.67
CA ILE A 276 -42.66 13.23 10.59
C ILE A 276 -41.97 12.79 11.87
N ALA A 277 -42.51 13.09 13.04
CA ALA A 277 -41.99 12.70 14.34
C ALA A 277 -41.84 11.18 14.46
N LYS A 278 -42.85 10.43 14.05
CA LYS A 278 -42.86 8.96 14.05
C LYS A 278 -41.81 8.40 13.07
N ALA A 279 -41.71 8.95 11.85
CA ALA A 279 -40.75 8.52 10.83
C ALA A 279 -39.29 8.81 11.23
N SER A 280 -39.05 9.96 11.86
CA SER A 280 -37.71 10.38 12.30
C SER A 280 -37.31 9.83 13.66
N LYS A 281 -38.21 9.13 14.38
CA LYS A 281 -38.04 8.66 15.77
C LYS A 281 -37.69 9.80 16.73
N LEU A 282 -38.33 10.97 16.56
CA LEU A 282 -38.21 12.15 17.39
C LEU A 282 -39.57 12.50 17.99
N SER A 283 -39.57 13.32 19.03
CA SER A 283 -40.81 13.93 19.52
C SER A 283 -41.28 15.05 18.59
N VAL A 284 -42.58 15.36 18.59
CA VAL A 284 -43.15 16.48 17.82
C VAL A 284 -42.44 17.80 18.15
N LYS A 285 -42.15 18.05 19.44
CA LYS A 285 -41.41 19.24 19.90
C LYS A 285 -39.98 19.34 19.31
N GLU A 286 -39.29 18.21 19.13
CA GLU A 286 -37.98 18.20 18.50
C GLU A 286 -38.09 18.49 17.01
N VAL A 287 -39.11 17.96 16.31
CA VAL A 287 -39.37 18.26 14.90
C VAL A 287 -39.67 19.74 14.72
N GLU A 288 -40.57 20.32 15.58
CA GLU A 288 -40.89 21.78 15.54
C GLU A 288 -39.61 22.63 15.73
N ARG A 289 -38.71 22.23 16.65
CA ARG A 289 -37.44 22.92 16.89
C ARG A 289 -36.51 22.87 15.67
N ILE A 290 -36.43 21.71 14.99
CA ILE A 290 -35.62 21.54 13.77
C ILE A 290 -36.21 22.39 12.63
N LEU A 291 -37.52 22.48 12.51
CA LEU A 291 -38.23 23.28 11.52
C LEU A 291 -38.30 24.78 11.90
N LYS A 292 -37.83 25.17 13.10
CA LYS A 292 -37.96 26.53 13.66
C LYS A 292 -39.40 27.05 13.70
N LEU A 293 -40.34 26.16 13.88
CA LEU A 293 -41.76 26.51 14.13
C LEU A 293 -41.87 26.99 15.58
N LYS A 294 -42.63 28.12 15.79
CA LYS A 294 -42.88 28.68 17.13
C LYS A 294 -44.08 27.98 17.78
#